data_e58d48bfe5a3b661974a253f040cd687
#
_entry.id   e58d48bfe5a3b661974a253f040cd687
#
_cell.length_a   1.000
_cell.length_b   1.000
_cell.length_c   1.000
_cell.angle_alpha   90.00
_cell.angle_beta   90.00
_cell.angle_gamma   90.00
#
_symmetry.space_group_name_H-M   'P 1'
#
loop_
_entity.id
_entity.type
_entity.pdbx_description
1 polymer ?
#
loop_
_entity_poly.entity_id
_entity_poly.type
_entity_poly.pdbx_seq_one_letter_code
_entity_poly.pdbx_strand_id
1 'polypeptide(L)'
;VAETEPVSADRDAVLLVEEWRLRADGNAVVPGTDPAESSVSYTLNGKPSVDVPAKSNERLRLRFINGSRRSVIALKLEHVDVTVMAIDSQPSEPFLARNGAIVLAPGSRVDTFVDVKAPPGSNLKILLHEGRQARTIGFLIVSHDPPARAAPLPPPSPLPSNGLPAQLDLKNALRADLALSGPEW
;
A
#
# COMPACT_ATOMS: atom_id res chain seq x y z
N VAL A 1 -1.34 -0.61 14.26
CA VAL A 1 -0.57 -0.37 15.48
C VAL A 1 -0.56 1.14 15.70
N ALA A 2 -0.96 1.60 16.88
CA ALA A 2 -0.83 3.01 17.26
C ALA A 2 0.61 3.21 17.75
N GLU A 3 1.28 4.21 17.19
CA GLU A 3 2.58 4.63 17.70
C GLU A 3 2.41 5.34 19.05
N THR A 4 3.40 5.16 19.93
CA THR A 4 3.44 5.82 21.25
C THR A 4 3.92 7.27 21.14
N GLU A 5 4.56 7.62 20.02
CA GLU A 5 5.09 8.94 19.74
C GLU A 5 4.52 9.52 18.45
N PRO A 6 4.38 10.84 18.33
CA PRO A 6 3.92 11.48 17.11
C PRO A 6 4.82 11.14 15.90
N VAL A 7 4.21 10.81 14.79
CA VAL A 7 4.90 10.55 13.52
C VAL A 7 4.89 11.84 12.69
N SER A 8 6.03 12.16 12.06
CA SER A 8 6.19 13.37 11.25
C SER A 8 5.50 13.22 9.88
N ALA A 9 4.17 13.13 9.90
CA ALA A 9 3.32 13.17 8.72
C ALA A 9 2.15 14.12 8.96
N ASP A 10 1.71 14.84 7.94
CA ASP A 10 0.61 15.81 8.06
C ASP A 10 -0.74 15.09 8.10
N ARG A 11 -0.86 14.01 7.36
CA ARG A 11 -2.06 13.17 7.33
C ARG A 11 -1.71 11.71 7.11
N ASP A 12 -2.63 10.86 7.55
CA ASP A 12 -2.56 9.42 7.45
C ASP A 12 -3.78 8.92 6.67
N ALA A 13 -3.57 8.02 5.71
CA ALA A 13 -4.62 7.40 4.93
C ALA A 13 -4.35 5.91 4.73
N VAL A 14 -5.37 5.10 4.93
CA VAL A 14 -5.34 3.66 4.65
C VAL A 14 -5.91 3.42 3.27
N LEU A 15 -5.18 2.67 2.46
CA LEU A 15 -5.51 2.31 1.10
C LEU A 15 -5.56 0.78 0.98
N LEU A 16 -6.76 0.23 1.16
CA LEU A 16 -7.04 -1.20 1.06
C LEU A 16 -7.35 -1.56 -0.39
N VAL A 17 -6.51 -2.38 -0.99
CA VAL A 17 -6.77 -2.96 -2.32
C VAL A 17 -7.46 -4.30 -2.13
N GLU A 18 -8.62 -4.47 -2.74
CA GLU A 18 -9.42 -5.67 -2.68
C GLU A 18 -9.59 -6.27 -4.08
N GLU A 19 -9.49 -7.58 -4.17
CA GLU A 19 -9.72 -8.35 -5.39
C GLU A 19 -11.10 -8.99 -5.34
N TRP A 20 -11.88 -8.80 -6.39
CA TRP A 20 -13.19 -9.38 -6.57
C TRP A 20 -13.20 -10.26 -7.81
N ARG A 21 -13.74 -11.46 -7.68
CA ARG A 21 -14.09 -12.28 -8.83
C ARG A 21 -15.57 -12.15 -9.09
N LEU A 22 -15.90 -11.76 -10.33
CA LEU A 22 -17.26 -11.46 -10.74
C LEU A 22 -17.68 -12.40 -11.87
N ARG A 23 -18.90 -12.89 -11.81
CA ARG A 23 -19.57 -13.56 -12.91
C ARG A 23 -20.00 -12.56 -13.98
N ALA A 24 -20.41 -13.05 -15.15
CA ALA A 24 -20.91 -12.21 -16.23
C ALA A 24 -22.15 -11.36 -15.85
N ASP A 25 -22.93 -11.83 -14.88
CA ASP A 25 -24.09 -11.11 -14.32
C ASP A 25 -23.72 -10.06 -13.26
N GLY A 26 -22.42 -9.87 -12.99
CA GLY A 26 -21.92 -8.92 -12.01
C GLY A 26 -21.93 -9.41 -10.55
N ASN A 27 -22.42 -10.61 -10.29
CA ASN A 27 -22.41 -11.18 -8.95
C ASN A 27 -21.02 -11.68 -8.55
N ALA A 28 -20.67 -11.47 -7.29
CA ALA A 28 -19.41 -11.98 -6.75
C ALA A 28 -19.40 -13.52 -6.71
N VAL A 29 -18.26 -14.09 -7.07
CA VAL A 29 -18.03 -15.53 -6.98
C VAL A 29 -17.76 -15.90 -5.52
N VAL A 30 -18.40 -16.97 -5.07
CA VAL A 30 -18.17 -17.50 -3.71
C VAL A 30 -16.70 -17.90 -3.58
N PRO A 31 -16.00 -17.49 -2.48
CA PRO A 31 -14.63 -17.87 -2.24
C PRO A 31 -14.41 -19.39 -2.29
N GLY A 32 -13.37 -19.83 -3.01
CA GLY A 32 -13.06 -21.25 -3.20
C GLY A 32 -13.72 -21.89 -4.44
N THR A 33 -14.58 -21.14 -5.15
CA THR A 33 -15.09 -21.54 -6.46
C THR A 33 -14.51 -20.58 -7.49
N ASP A 34 -13.78 -21.07 -8.47
CA ASP A 34 -13.22 -20.25 -9.55
C ASP A 34 -13.79 -20.73 -10.89
N PRO A 35 -15.02 -20.31 -11.24
CA PRO A 35 -15.57 -20.65 -12.53
C PRO A 35 -14.71 -20.06 -13.65
N ALA A 36 -14.48 -20.83 -14.71
CA ALA A 36 -13.63 -20.45 -15.84
C ALA A 36 -14.05 -19.13 -16.53
N GLU A 37 -15.29 -18.71 -16.32
CA GLU A 37 -15.88 -17.50 -16.94
C GLU A 37 -15.90 -16.29 -15.97
N SER A 38 -15.17 -16.34 -14.87
CA SER A 38 -15.11 -15.20 -13.94
C SER A 38 -14.07 -14.17 -14.40
N SER A 39 -14.40 -12.89 -14.23
CA SER A 39 -13.47 -11.77 -14.41
C SER A 39 -12.93 -11.29 -13.07
N VAL A 40 -11.69 -10.78 -13.08
CA VAL A 40 -11.08 -10.16 -11.89
C VAL A 40 -11.30 -8.66 -11.94
N SER A 41 -11.78 -8.10 -10.83
CA SER A 41 -11.93 -6.66 -10.62
C SER A 41 -11.23 -6.26 -9.33
N TYR A 42 -10.69 -5.06 -9.29
CA TYR A 42 -10.05 -4.51 -8.10
C TYR A 42 -10.77 -3.26 -7.63
N THR A 43 -10.83 -3.10 -6.32
CA THR A 43 -11.30 -1.87 -5.67
C THR A 43 -10.22 -1.31 -4.76
N LEU A 44 -10.26 0.00 -4.55
CA LEU A 44 -9.47 0.70 -3.55
C LEU A 44 -10.46 1.28 -2.54
N ASN A 45 -10.40 0.82 -1.29
CA ASN A 45 -11.38 1.16 -0.24
C ASN A 45 -12.84 0.96 -0.70
N GLY A 46 -13.13 -0.17 -1.33
CA GLY A 46 -14.46 -0.54 -1.83
C GLY A 46 -14.94 0.21 -3.08
N LYS A 47 -14.09 1.05 -3.70
CA LYS A 47 -14.42 1.83 -4.89
C LYS A 47 -13.53 1.45 -6.08
N PRO A 48 -14.04 1.56 -7.32
CA PRO A 48 -13.22 1.31 -8.52
C PRO A 48 -12.04 2.28 -8.67
N SER A 49 -12.16 3.49 -8.11
CA SER A 49 -11.11 4.50 -8.04
C SER A 49 -11.32 5.40 -6.82
N VAL A 50 -10.22 5.87 -6.23
CA VAL A 50 -10.23 6.77 -5.07
C VAL A 50 -9.36 7.98 -5.33
N ASP A 51 -9.89 9.16 -5.05
CA ASP A 51 -9.13 10.40 -5.02
C ASP A 51 -8.63 10.65 -3.60
N VAL A 52 -7.32 10.73 -3.44
CA VAL A 52 -6.66 11.12 -2.20
C VAL A 52 -6.29 12.58 -2.33
N PRO A 53 -6.98 13.50 -1.64
CA PRO A 53 -6.64 14.92 -1.73
C PRO A 53 -5.27 15.16 -1.11
N ALA A 54 -4.54 16.14 -1.64
CA ALA A 54 -3.22 16.52 -1.16
C ALA A 54 -2.98 18.02 -1.35
N LYS A 55 -1.98 18.57 -0.64
CA LYS A 55 -1.44 19.90 -0.89
C LYS A 55 0.01 19.82 -1.33
N SER A 56 0.47 20.79 -2.11
CA SER A 56 1.90 20.88 -2.40
C SER A 56 2.71 20.96 -1.12
N ASN A 57 3.85 20.30 -1.08
CA ASN A 57 4.75 20.18 0.08
C ASN A 57 4.13 19.50 1.33
N GLU A 58 3.00 18.81 1.18
CA GLU A 58 2.42 17.99 2.23
C GLU A 58 3.14 16.64 2.31
N ARG A 59 3.38 16.12 3.53
CA ARG A 59 3.83 14.75 3.76
C ARG A 59 2.64 13.89 4.13
N LEU A 60 2.31 12.94 3.27
CA LEU A 60 1.26 11.95 3.52
C LEU A 60 1.89 10.66 4.05
N ARG A 61 1.28 10.06 5.06
CA ARG A 61 1.48 8.65 5.39
C ARG A 61 0.41 7.85 4.66
N LEU A 62 0.82 7.06 3.68
CA LEU A 62 -0.06 6.16 2.96
C LEU A 62 0.22 4.73 3.38
N ARG A 63 -0.80 4.08 3.93
CA ARG A 63 -0.73 2.68 4.39
C ARG A 63 -1.44 1.79 3.40
N PHE A 64 -0.67 1.09 2.59
CA PHE A 64 -1.20 0.17 1.60
C PHE A 64 -1.40 -1.21 2.20
N ILE A 65 -2.57 -1.80 1.96
CA ILE A 65 -2.93 -3.14 2.41
C ILE A 65 -3.40 -3.93 1.20
N ASN A 66 -2.84 -5.13 1.01
CA ASN A 66 -3.33 -6.08 0.03
C ASN A 66 -4.37 -6.99 0.68
N GLY A 67 -5.64 -6.74 0.41
CA GLY A 67 -6.77 -7.55 0.87
C GLY A 67 -7.14 -8.70 -0.07
N SER A 68 -6.35 -8.96 -1.13
CA SER A 68 -6.59 -10.10 -2.01
C SER A 68 -6.29 -11.41 -1.28
N ARG A 69 -6.93 -12.49 -1.73
CA ARG A 69 -6.71 -13.81 -1.13
C ARG A 69 -5.47 -14.53 -1.67
N ARG A 70 -5.12 -14.28 -2.93
CA ARG A 70 -4.09 -15.06 -3.66
C ARG A 70 -3.13 -14.19 -4.45
N SER A 71 -3.55 -12.99 -4.84
CA SER A 71 -2.80 -12.19 -5.80
C SER A 71 -1.71 -11.37 -5.12
N VAL A 72 -0.47 -11.56 -5.54
CA VAL A 72 0.58 -10.60 -5.30
C VAL A 72 0.30 -9.40 -6.19
N ILE A 73 0.20 -8.21 -5.59
CA ILE A 73 -0.05 -6.97 -6.32
C ILE A 73 1.18 -6.07 -6.29
N ALA A 74 1.38 -5.30 -7.34
CA ALA A 74 2.36 -4.22 -7.36
C ALA A 74 1.63 -2.89 -7.55
N LEU A 75 1.86 -1.97 -6.64
CA LEU A 75 1.32 -0.61 -6.71
C LEU A 75 2.43 0.36 -7.10
N LYS A 76 2.10 1.34 -7.92
CA LYS A 76 3.03 2.39 -8.31
C LYS A 76 2.35 3.75 -8.22
N LEU A 77 3.00 4.68 -7.53
CA LEU A 77 2.63 6.08 -7.56
C LEU A 77 3.50 6.77 -8.62
N GLU A 78 2.84 7.37 -9.63
CA GLU A 78 3.56 8.04 -10.70
C GLU A 78 4.02 9.43 -10.25
N HIS A 79 5.25 9.78 -10.62
CA HIS A 79 5.86 11.10 -10.41
C HIS A 79 5.97 11.54 -8.95
N VAL A 80 6.03 10.61 -8.01
CA VAL A 80 6.30 10.87 -6.60
C VAL A 80 7.36 9.93 -6.04
N ASP A 81 8.15 10.44 -5.12
CA ASP A 81 9.04 9.64 -4.31
C ASP A 81 8.25 8.97 -3.19
N VAL A 82 8.32 7.65 -3.13
CA VAL A 82 7.67 6.84 -2.10
C VAL A 82 8.74 6.31 -1.17
N THR A 83 8.74 6.74 0.08
CA THR A 83 9.65 6.24 1.10
C THR A 83 8.94 5.18 1.94
N VAL A 84 9.46 3.95 1.94
CA VAL A 84 8.95 2.87 2.79
C VAL A 84 9.43 3.09 4.21
N MET A 85 8.50 3.03 5.17
CA MET A 85 8.72 3.30 6.59
C MET A 85 8.52 2.07 7.47
N ALA A 86 7.59 1.18 7.09
CA ALA A 86 7.33 -0.07 7.80
C ALA A 86 6.76 -1.12 6.83
N ILE A 87 7.03 -2.39 7.14
CA ILE A 87 6.51 -3.55 6.41
C ILE A 87 5.84 -4.46 7.45
N ASP A 88 4.60 -4.87 7.18
CA ASP A 88 3.78 -5.72 8.05
C ASP A 88 3.75 -5.27 9.52
N SER A 89 3.64 -3.94 9.70
CA SER A 89 3.65 -3.23 11.00
C SER A 89 5.01 -3.23 11.73
N GLN A 90 6.08 -3.64 11.08
CA GLN A 90 7.44 -3.55 11.62
C GLN A 90 8.11 -2.32 11.06
N PRO A 91 8.54 -1.35 11.89
CA PRO A 91 9.35 -0.23 11.46
C PRO A 91 10.63 -0.72 10.76
N SER A 92 11.00 -0.06 9.68
CA SER A 92 12.25 -0.30 8.96
C SER A 92 13.07 0.97 8.88
N GLU A 93 14.35 0.85 8.59
CA GLU A 93 15.10 2.00 8.10
C GLU A 93 14.41 2.56 6.87
N PRO A 94 14.18 3.88 6.78
CA PRO A 94 13.51 4.47 5.63
C PRO A 94 14.30 4.24 4.34
N PHE A 95 13.63 3.76 3.31
CA PHE A 95 14.23 3.59 1.99
C PHE A 95 13.27 3.95 0.87
N LEU A 96 13.79 4.47 -0.24
CA LEU A 96 12.99 4.79 -1.41
C LEU A 96 12.55 3.52 -2.13
N ALA A 97 11.26 3.42 -2.38
CA ALA A 97 10.69 2.39 -3.23
C ALA A 97 11.22 2.56 -4.66
N ARG A 98 11.75 1.49 -5.23
CA ARG A 98 12.33 1.54 -6.58
C ARG A 98 11.28 1.96 -7.60
N ASN A 99 11.52 3.07 -8.30
CA ASN A 99 10.59 3.67 -9.27
C ASN A 99 9.19 3.97 -8.69
N GLY A 100 9.08 4.26 -7.38
CA GLY A 100 7.82 4.49 -6.71
C GLY A 100 6.90 3.26 -6.62
N ALA A 101 7.45 2.05 -6.83
CA ALA A 101 6.68 0.80 -6.84
C ALA A 101 6.88 0.01 -5.54
N ILE A 102 5.78 -0.49 -5.01
CA ILE A 102 5.72 -1.40 -3.85
C ILE A 102 5.03 -2.69 -4.26
N VAL A 103 5.55 -3.82 -3.77
CA VAL A 103 4.98 -5.15 -4.02
C VAL A 103 4.44 -5.69 -2.71
N LEU A 104 3.21 -6.17 -2.74
CA LEU A 104 2.47 -6.64 -1.57
C LEU A 104 1.98 -8.07 -1.82
N ALA A 105 2.40 -9.01 -0.99
CA ALA A 105 1.79 -10.33 -0.92
C ALA A 105 0.36 -10.27 -0.35
N PRO A 106 -0.48 -11.28 -0.53
CA PRO A 106 -1.78 -11.35 0.11
C PRO A 106 -1.68 -11.15 1.63
N GLY A 107 -2.49 -10.24 2.19
CA GLY A 107 -2.48 -9.88 3.61
C GLY A 107 -1.34 -8.97 4.05
N SER A 108 -0.34 -8.71 3.21
CA SER A 108 0.75 -7.79 3.52
C SER A 108 0.31 -6.34 3.52
N ARG A 109 1.03 -5.54 4.29
CA ARG A 109 0.83 -4.09 4.40
C ARG A 109 2.17 -3.37 4.43
N VAL A 110 2.19 -2.19 3.82
CA VAL A 110 3.37 -1.32 3.78
C VAL A 110 2.95 0.10 4.14
N ASP A 111 3.63 0.69 5.12
CA ASP A 111 3.49 2.09 5.46
C ASP A 111 4.54 2.89 4.68
N THR A 112 4.09 3.95 4.03
CA THR A 112 4.96 4.80 3.23
C THR A 112 4.80 6.26 3.60
N PHE A 113 5.85 7.05 3.40
CA PHE A 113 5.75 8.50 3.34
C PHE A 113 5.87 8.96 1.89
N VAL A 114 5.01 9.90 1.53
CA VAL A 114 4.98 10.56 0.23
C VAL A 114 5.04 12.06 0.46
N ASP A 115 6.15 12.68 0.07
CA ASP A 115 6.27 14.14 0.05
C ASP A 115 5.73 14.66 -1.30
N VAL A 116 4.62 15.35 -1.27
CA VAL A 116 3.91 15.84 -2.46
C VAL A 116 4.61 17.06 -3.01
N LYS A 117 5.63 16.86 -3.84
CA LYS A 117 6.42 17.95 -4.47
C LYS A 117 5.76 18.53 -5.73
N ALA A 118 4.67 17.92 -6.17
CA ALA A 118 3.95 18.32 -7.38
C ALA A 118 3.27 19.68 -7.20
N PRO A 119 3.16 20.47 -8.26
CA PRO A 119 2.49 21.77 -8.23
C PRO A 119 0.98 21.61 -8.01
N PRO A 120 0.29 22.70 -7.54
CA PRO A 120 -1.16 22.73 -7.43
C PRO A 120 -1.85 22.34 -8.74
N GLY A 121 -2.98 21.63 -8.64
CA GLY A 121 -3.75 21.14 -9.79
C GLY A 121 -3.22 19.85 -10.41
N SER A 122 -2.11 19.27 -9.91
CA SER A 122 -1.59 18.00 -10.39
C SER A 122 -2.49 16.82 -9.99
N ASN A 123 -2.63 15.86 -10.91
CA ASN A 123 -3.30 14.58 -10.69
C ASN A 123 -2.29 13.45 -10.89
N LEU A 124 -1.82 12.87 -9.80
CA LEU A 124 -0.78 11.85 -9.81
C LEU A 124 -1.44 10.48 -9.68
N LYS A 125 -1.20 9.59 -10.63
CA LYS A 125 -1.89 8.31 -10.68
C LYS A 125 -1.36 7.33 -9.63
N ILE A 126 -2.29 6.57 -9.06
CA ILE A 126 -2.01 5.33 -8.33
C ILE A 126 -2.35 4.18 -9.26
N LEU A 127 -1.33 3.45 -9.68
CA LEU A 127 -1.44 2.34 -10.61
C LEU A 127 -1.36 1.01 -9.87
N LEU A 128 -2.23 0.09 -10.23
CA LEU A 128 -2.11 -1.33 -9.92
C LEU A 128 -1.53 -2.05 -11.13
N HIS A 129 -0.43 -2.77 -10.93
CA HIS A 129 0.16 -3.62 -11.94
C HIS A 129 -0.28 -5.06 -11.74
N GLU A 130 -0.83 -5.63 -12.79
CA GLU A 130 -1.25 -7.01 -12.89
C GLU A 130 -0.50 -7.65 -14.07
N GLY A 131 0.58 -8.37 -13.77
CA GLY A 131 1.47 -8.88 -14.80
C GLY A 131 2.04 -7.76 -15.68
N ARG A 132 1.69 -7.76 -16.97
CA ARG A 132 2.14 -6.74 -17.93
C ARG A 132 1.21 -5.54 -18.06
N GLN A 133 0.04 -5.60 -17.46
CA GLN A 133 -0.95 -4.53 -17.54
C GLN A 133 -0.89 -3.65 -16.29
N ALA A 134 -1.13 -2.36 -16.48
CA ALA A 134 -1.31 -1.41 -15.42
C ALA A 134 -2.68 -0.76 -15.55
N ARG A 135 -3.40 -0.66 -14.42
CA ARG A 135 -4.67 0.06 -14.35
C ARG A 135 -4.60 1.15 -13.30
N THR A 136 -5.21 2.27 -13.58
CA THR A 136 -5.37 3.34 -12.59
C THR A 136 -6.47 2.93 -11.60
N ILE A 137 -6.14 2.92 -10.31
CA ILE A 137 -7.08 2.63 -9.21
C ILE A 137 -7.30 3.83 -8.30
N GLY A 138 -6.63 4.95 -8.56
CA GLY A 138 -6.80 6.17 -7.79
C GLY A 138 -5.87 7.28 -8.24
N PHE A 139 -6.01 8.43 -7.60
CA PHE A 139 -5.20 9.60 -7.84
C PHE A 139 -4.83 10.29 -6.52
N LEU A 140 -3.63 10.86 -6.45
CA LEU A 140 -3.33 11.95 -5.54
C LEU A 140 -3.73 13.25 -6.24
N ILE A 141 -4.72 13.94 -5.70
CA ILE A 141 -5.23 15.20 -6.27
C ILE A 141 -4.64 16.36 -5.49
N VAL A 142 -3.70 17.06 -6.11
CA VAL A 142 -3.07 18.23 -5.48
C VAL A 142 -3.98 19.46 -5.64
N SER A 143 -4.50 19.95 -4.51
CA SER A 143 -5.43 21.08 -4.50
C SER A 143 -4.76 22.38 -5.00
N HIS A 144 -5.59 23.36 -5.39
CA HIS A 144 -5.14 24.72 -5.71
C HIS A 144 -4.93 25.59 -4.47
N ASP A 145 -5.17 25.05 -3.27
CA ASP A 145 -4.90 25.75 -2.02
C ASP A 145 -3.41 26.10 -1.87
N PRO A 146 -3.09 27.04 -0.99
CA PRO A 146 -1.69 27.30 -0.64
C PRO A 146 -0.98 26.01 -0.19
N PRO A 147 0.32 25.86 -0.53
CA PRO A 147 1.11 24.73 -0.09
C PRO A 147 1.05 24.51 1.43
N ALA A 148 1.15 23.29 1.88
CA ALA A 148 1.18 22.96 3.32
C ALA A 148 2.34 23.67 4.02
N ARG A 149 3.43 23.93 3.29
CA ARG A 149 4.61 24.68 3.74
C ARG A 149 5.41 25.23 2.56
N ALA A 150 6.30 26.18 2.83
CA ALA A 150 7.12 26.84 1.81
C ALA A 150 8.09 25.86 1.08
N ALA A 151 8.57 24.82 1.78
CA ALA A 151 9.48 23.82 1.21
C ALA A 151 9.12 22.42 1.75
N PRO A 152 9.45 21.35 1.02
CA PRO A 152 9.30 19.98 1.50
C PRO A 152 10.03 19.76 2.83
N LEU A 153 9.54 18.80 3.62
CA LEU A 153 10.24 18.37 4.83
C LEU A 153 11.58 17.69 4.49
N PRO A 154 12.55 17.69 5.43
CA PRO A 154 13.75 16.87 5.26
C PRO A 154 13.40 15.40 5.16
N PRO A 155 14.33 14.54 4.68
CA PRO A 155 14.11 13.09 4.66
C PRO A 155 13.57 12.58 5.99
N PRO A 156 12.63 11.63 6.00
CA PRO A 156 12.02 11.14 7.23
C PRO A 156 13.01 10.35 8.07
N SER A 157 12.92 10.51 9.39
CA SER A 157 13.58 9.62 10.35
C SER A 157 12.80 8.30 10.46
N PRO A 158 13.44 7.20 10.90
CA PRO A 158 12.75 5.94 11.19
C PRO A 158 11.53 6.14 12.09
N LEU A 159 10.51 5.30 11.91
CA LEU A 159 9.38 5.27 12.83
C LEU A 159 9.82 4.79 14.21
N PRO A 160 9.10 5.20 15.28
CA PRO A 160 9.37 4.72 16.63
C PRO A 160 9.37 3.18 16.69
N SER A 161 10.25 2.63 17.53
CA SER A 161 10.29 1.18 17.76
C SER A 161 8.95 0.68 18.31
N ASN A 162 8.51 -0.49 17.86
CA ASN A 162 7.32 -1.16 18.37
C ASN A 162 7.59 -2.01 19.63
N GLY A 163 8.78 -1.90 20.21
CA GLY A 163 9.17 -2.63 21.40
C GLY A 163 9.48 -4.11 21.19
N LEU A 164 9.43 -4.60 19.94
CA LEU A 164 9.84 -5.97 19.63
C LEU A 164 11.38 -6.05 19.58
N PRO A 165 11.96 -7.21 19.96
CA PRO A 165 13.40 -7.40 19.91
C PRO A 165 13.90 -7.36 18.46
N ALA A 166 15.02 -6.68 18.22
CA ALA A 166 15.64 -6.59 16.89
C ALA A 166 16.10 -7.97 16.35
N GLN A 167 16.37 -8.91 17.27
CA GLN A 167 16.73 -10.28 16.93
C GLN A 167 15.98 -11.24 17.86
N LEU A 168 15.48 -12.34 17.29
CA LEU A 168 14.86 -13.42 18.04
C LEU A 168 15.92 -14.48 18.36
N ASP A 169 16.02 -14.90 19.63
CA ASP A 169 16.82 -16.07 20.01
C ASP A 169 16.07 -17.35 19.64
N LEU A 170 16.53 -18.00 18.57
CA LEU A 170 15.92 -19.24 18.07
C LEU A 170 16.58 -20.51 18.62
N LYS A 171 17.52 -20.43 19.57
CA LYS A 171 18.24 -21.60 20.08
C LYS A 171 17.30 -22.64 20.68
N ASN A 172 16.25 -22.18 21.39
CA ASN A 172 15.24 -23.03 22.03
C ASN A 172 13.88 -22.96 21.34
N ALA A 173 13.82 -22.47 20.11
CA ALA A 173 12.56 -22.37 19.37
C ALA A 173 12.00 -23.77 19.05
N LEU A 174 10.70 -23.94 19.26
CA LEU A 174 10.00 -25.14 18.80
C LEU A 174 10.05 -25.20 17.27
N ARG A 175 10.51 -26.33 16.75
CA ARG A 175 10.45 -26.62 15.32
C ARG A 175 9.25 -27.50 15.04
N ALA A 176 8.44 -27.09 14.07
CA ALA A 176 7.30 -27.87 13.61
C ALA A 176 7.31 -27.89 12.08
N ASP A 177 7.02 -29.06 11.52
CA ASP A 177 6.85 -29.23 10.09
C ASP A 177 5.39 -28.94 9.74
N LEU A 178 5.19 -28.03 8.79
CA LEU A 178 3.89 -27.72 8.22
C LEU A 178 3.81 -28.29 6.81
N ALA A 179 3.00 -29.35 6.64
CA ALA A 179 2.72 -29.89 5.32
C ALA A 179 1.52 -29.13 4.70
N LEU A 180 1.75 -28.50 3.57
CA LEU A 180 0.71 -27.88 2.76
C LEU A 180 0.38 -28.83 1.60
N SER A 181 -0.88 -29.22 1.48
CA SER A 181 -1.36 -30.06 0.40
C SER A 181 -2.61 -29.46 -0.23
N GLY A 182 -2.72 -29.55 -1.54
CA GLY A 182 -3.88 -29.06 -2.29
C GLY A 182 -3.59 -29.01 -3.79
N PRO A 183 -4.61 -29.02 -4.64
CA PRO A 183 -4.43 -28.98 -6.10
C PRO A 183 -4.00 -27.60 -6.65
N GLU A 184 -3.86 -26.60 -5.80
CA GLU A 184 -3.73 -25.18 -6.24
C GLU A 184 -2.61 -24.43 -5.50
N TRP A 185 -1.38 -24.91 -5.71
CA TRP A 185 -0.16 -24.16 -5.31
C TRP A 185 0.59 -23.71 -6.53
#